data_75128aeb67036a56a4bc7cd47f7cbe5f
#
_entry.id   75128aeb67036a56a4bc7cd47f7cbe5f
#
_cell.length_a   1.000
_cell.length_b   1.000
_cell.length_c   1.000
_cell.angle_alpha   90.00
_cell.angle_beta   90.00
_cell.angle_gamma   90.00
#
_symmetry.space_group_name_H-M   'P 1'
#
loop_
_entity.id
_entity.type
_entity.pdbx_description
1 polymer ?
#
loop_
_entity_poly.entity_id
_entity_poly.type
_entity_poly.pdbx_seq_one_letter_code
_entity_poly.pdbx_strand_id
1 'polypeptide(L)'
;MQGRTRMKDRRNFLVLLLIISVISMACSFEQFEPGIDKNKFAKLNASALAVKTSIDTGAGYQQVTDNAKILADEIKTMKYAAASKREKRLLEAYSDLLVIYRDGLLLWEYRDYFPHLAPELKGRIYVAQDVEPIIGKYRFSTESHVYKPTGQKWRSLPADSVRIVWKNADDQLVIINNITNY
;
A
#
# COMPACT_ATOMS: atom_id res chain seq x y z
N MET A 1 67.50 31.72 -14.62
CA MET A 1 66.87 30.62 -13.92
C MET A 1 65.37 30.76 -13.84
N GLN A 2 64.59 30.65 -14.91
CA GLN A 2 63.11 30.94 -14.92
C GLN A 2 62.30 29.90 -15.74
N GLY A 3 62.86 28.74 -16.08
CA GLY A 3 62.20 27.82 -17.00
C GLY A 3 61.56 26.57 -16.38
N ARG A 4 61.76 26.27 -15.07
CA ARG A 4 61.33 24.97 -14.47
C ARG A 4 59.99 24.98 -13.74
N THR A 5 59.45 26.11 -13.36
CA THR A 5 58.18 26.23 -12.67
C THR A 5 56.98 26.13 -13.58
N ARG A 6 57.04 26.61 -14.82
CA ARG A 6 55.91 26.62 -15.78
C ARG A 6 55.49 25.24 -16.30
N MET A 7 56.36 24.24 -16.26
CA MET A 7 56.04 22.89 -16.77
C MET A 7 55.36 22.03 -15.69
N LYS A 8 55.57 22.31 -14.41
CA LYS A 8 54.96 21.59 -13.31
C LYS A 8 53.49 21.94 -13.12
N ASP A 9 53.14 23.22 -13.33
CA ASP A 9 51.80 23.73 -13.27
C ASP A 9 50.91 23.21 -14.42
N ARG A 10 51.43 23.11 -15.64
CA ARG A 10 50.68 22.51 -16.76
C ARG A 10 50.37 21.05 -16.58
N ARG A 11 51.27 20.28 -15.95
CA ARG A 11 51.08 18.84 -15.66
C ARG A 11 50.00 18.64 -14.59
N ASN A 12 50.03 19.48 -13.56
CA ASN A 12 49.02 19.42 -12.48
C ASN A 12 47.64 19.86 -12.99
N PHE A 13 47.57 20.86 -13.89
CA PHE A 13 46.33 21.33 -14.52
C PHE A 13 45.72 20.23 -15.44
N LEU A 14 46.54 19.51 -16.21
CA LEU A 14 46.08 18.39 -17.03
C LEU A 14 45.58 17.22 -16.22
N VAL A 15 46.21 16.90 -15.09
CA VAL A 15 45.75 15.86 -14.18
C VAL A 15 44.44 16.27 -13.50
N LEU A 16 44.29 17.52 -13.11
CA LEU A 16 43.06 18.04 -12.53
C LEU A 16 41.88 17.98 -13.52
N LEU A 17 42.13 18.35 -14.80
CA LEU A 17 41.14 18.26 -15.89
C LEU A 17 40.72 16.81 -16.17
N LEU A 18 41.65 15.86 -16.11
CA LEU A 18 41.39 14.43 -16.29
C LEU A 18 40.53 13.87 -15.13
N ILE A 19 40.81 14.27 -13.89
CA ILE A 19 40.02 13.88 -12.72
C ILE A 19 38.60 14.44 -12.80
N ILE A 20 38.44 15.70 -13.21
CA ILE A 20 37.11 16.31 -13.36
C ILE A 20 36.29 15.63 -14.48
N SER A 21 36.93 15.24 -15.58
CA SER A 21 36.25 14.51 -16.67
C SER A 21 35.81 13.09 -16.30
N VAL A 22 36.56 12.40 -15.42
CA VAL A 22 36.19 11.07 -14.90
C VAL A 22 35.04 11.18 -13.90
N ILE A 23 35.03 12.23 -13.06
CA ILE A 23 33.93 12.46 -12.10
C ILE A 23 32.63 12.84 -12.83
N SER A 24 32.68 13.64 -13.89
CA SER A 24 31.47 13.98 -14.67
C SER A 24 30.91 12.81 -15.48
N MET A 25 31.72 11.83 -15.88
CA MET A 25 31.22 10.57 -16.47
C MET A 25 30.58 9.63 -15.44
N ALA A 26 30.99 9.68 -14.17
CA ALA A 26 30.41 8.86 -13.13
C ALA A 26 29.02 9.31 -12.68
N CYS A 27 28.66 10.59 -12.87
CA CYS A 27 27.34 11.14 -12.50
C CYS A 27 26.25 10.95 -13.59
N SER A 28 26.57 10.42 -14.77
CA SER A 28 25.62 10.30 -15.89
C SER A 28 25.13 8.87 -16.13
N PHE A 29 25.44 7.91 -15.25
CA PHE A 29 24.74 6.65 -15.23
C PHE A 29 23.42 6.85 -14.47
N GLU A 30 22.47 7.59 -15.03
CA GLU A 30 21.07 7.30 -14.77
C GLU A 30 20.87 5.84 -15.16
N GLN A 31 20.84 4.96 -14.16
CA GLN A 31 20.48 3.57 -14.37
C GLN A 31 19.10 3.60 -15.02
N PHE A 32 19.05 3.30 -16.31
CA PHE A 32 17.82 3.11 -17.04
C PHE A 32 17.11 1.93 -16.37
N GLU A 33 16.25 2.24 -15.39
CA GLU A 33 15.47 1.21 -14.71
C GLU A 33 14.53 0.61 -15.77
N PRO A 34 14.61 -0.69 -16.04
CA PRO A 34 13.74 -1.33 -17.02
C PRO A 34 12.27 -1.09 -16.61
N GLY A 35 11.44 -0.77 -17.59
CA GLY A 35 10.00 -0.61 -17.40
C GLY A 35 9.38 -1.86 -16.77
N ILE A 36 8.23 -1.71 -16.13
CA ILE A 36 7.49 -2.84 -15.58
C ILE A 36 6.92 -3.68 -16.73
N ASP A 37 7.18 -4.98 -16.73
CA ASP A 37 6.51 -5.92 -17.62
C ASP A 37 5.05 -6.10 -17.18
N LYS A 38 4.13 -5.42 -17.87
CA LYS A 38 2.69 -5.45 -17.57
C LYS A 38 2.10 -6.86 -17.67
N ASN A 39 2.62 -7.70 -18.56
CA ASN A 39 2.13 -9.08 -18.73
C ASN A 39 2.47 -9.94 -17.51
N LYS A 40 3.64 -9.72 -16.93
CA LYS A 40 4.10 -10.38 -15.70
C LYS A 40 3.18 -10.10 -14.52
N PHE A 41 2.62 -8.88 -14.43
CA PHE A 41 1.73 -8.44 -13.34
C PHE A 41 0.24 -8.54 -13.69
N ALA A 42 -0.12 -9.07 -14.87
CA ALA A 42 -1.50 -9.09 -15.34
C ALA A 42 -2.45 -9.85 -14.41
N LYS A 43 -2.05 -11.01 -13.89
CA LYS A 43 -2.86 -11.80 -12.95
C LYS A 43 -3.04 -11.07 -11.62
N LEU A 44 -1.98 -10.47 -11.09
CA LEU A 44 -2.03 -9.69 -9.85
C LEU A 44 -2.97 -8.49 -9.99
N ASN A 45 -2.90 -7.78 -11.10
CA ASN A 45 -3.81 -6.68 -11.39
C ASN A 45 -5.26 -7.15 -11.52
N ALA A 46 -5.50 -8.26 -12.22
CA ALA A 46 -6.84 -8.83 -12.38
C ALA A 46 -7.44 -9.24 -11.03
N SER A 47 -6.67 -9.86 -10.13
CA SER A 47 -7.14 -10.25 -8.80
C SER A 47 -7.45 -9.04 -7.92
N ALA A 48 -6.65 -7.95 -7.98
CA ALA A 48 -6.92 -6.71 -7.27
C ALA A 48 -8.22 -6.05 -7.76
N LEU A 49 -8.43 -5.99 -9.08
CA LEU A 49 -9.66 -5.47 -9.68
C LEU A 49 -10.89 -6.35 -9.38
N ALA A 50 -10.72 -7.68 -9.24
CA ALA A 50 -11.81 -8.57 -8.85
C ALA A 50 -12.33 -8.25 -7.43
N VAL A 51 -11.44 -7.94 -6.48
CA VAL A 51 -11.85 -7.48 -5.14
C VAL A 51 -12.62 -6.17 -5.25
N LYS A 52 -12.07 -5.17 -5.94
CA LYS A 52 -12.75 -3.88 -6.14
C LYS A 52 -14.13 -4.08 -6.77
N THR A 53 -14.22 -4.80 -7.88
CA THR A 53 -15.48 -5.03 -8.58
C THR A 53 -16.52 -5.70 -7.67
N SER A 54 -16.12 -6.69 -6.86
CA SER A 54 -17.05 -7.34 -5.93
C SER A 54 -17.56 -6.38 -4.86
N ILE A 55 -16.74 -5.44 -4.37
CA ILE A 55 -17.17 -4.39 -3.44
C ILE A 55 -18.14 -3.43 -4.15
N ASP A 56 -17.80 -2.93 -5.32
CA ASP A 56 -18.57 -1.94 -6.08
C ASP A 56 -19.96 -2.47 -6.51
N THR A 57 -20.03 -3.77 -6.83
CA THR A 57 -21.29 -4.43 -7.21
C THR A 57 -22.13 -4.89 -6.02
N GLY A 58 -21.67 -4.67 -4.79
CA GLY A 58 -22.37 -5.09 -3.58
C GLY A 58 -22.40 -6.61 -3.38
N ALA A 59 -21.35 -7.30 -3.82
CA ALA A 59 -21.21 -8.75 -3.57
C ALA A 59 -21.18 -9.05 -2.07
N GLY A 60 -21.58 -10.26 -1.69
CA GLY A 60 -21.58 -10.69 -0.29
C GLY A 60 -20.17 -10.80 0.29
N TYR A 61 -20.08 -10.70 1.63
CA TYR A 61 -18.83 -10.77 2.40
C TYR A 61 -17.91 -11.93 1.98
N GLN A 62 -18.49 -13.13 1.81
CA GLN A 62 -17.72 -14.32 1.42
C GLN A 62 -17.01 -14.16 0.08
N GLN A 63 -17.70 -13.63 -0.93
CA GLN A 63 -17.12 -13.43 -2.26
C GLN A 63 -15.97 -12.42 -2.24
N VAL A 64 -16.12 -11.30 -1.52
CA VAL A 64 -15.06 -10.31 -1.37
C VAL A 64 -13.85 -10.90 -0.63
N THR A 65 -14.11 -11.71 0.40
CA THR A 65 -13.07 -12.43 1.16
C THR A 65 -12.31 -13.41 0.27
N ASP A 66 -13.00 -14.18 -0.55
CA ASP A 66 -12.36 -15.17 -1.42
C ASP A 66 -11.51 -14.49 -2.52
N ASN A 67 -12.01 -13.39 -3.10
CA ASN A 67 -11.21 -12.57 -4.03
C ASN A 67 -9.96 -11.97 -3.35
N ALA A 68 -10.07 -11.52 -2.10
CA ALA A 68 -8.93 -11.01 -1.34
C ALA A 68 -7.89 -12.11 -1.03
N LYS A 69 -8.31 -13.36 -0.81
CA LYS A 69 -7.40 -14.52 -0.68
C LYS A 69 -6.66 -14.79 -1.99
N ILE A 70 -7.36 -14.76 -3.14
CA ILE A 70 -6.72 -14.91 -4.46
C ILE A 70 -5.66 -13.82 -4.67
N LEU A 71 -5.97 -12.56 -4.34
CA LEU A 71 -5.00 -11.47 -4.40
C LEU A 71 -3.78 -11.75 -3.50
N ALA A 72 -3.99 -12.26 -2.29
CA ALA A 72 -2.91 -12.60 -1.37
C ALA A 72 -1.98 -13.69 -1.95
N ASP A 73 -2.53 -14.70 -2.59
CA ASP A 73 -1.77 -15.79 -3.21
C ASP A 73 -0.97 -15.30 -4.43
N GLU A 74 -1.55 -14.41 -5.24
CA GLU A 74 -0.84 -13.78 -6.37
C GLU A 74 0.31 -12.88 -5.88
N ILE A 75 0.11 -12.09 -4.80
CA ILE A 75 1.19 -11.31 -4.16
C ILE A 75 2.32 -12.23 -3.71
N LYS A 76 2.00 -13.34 -3.05
CA LYS A 76 2.99 -14.32 -2.58
C LYS A 76 3.78 -14.92 -3.74
N THR A 77 3.11 -15.27 -4.83
CA THR A 77 3.75 -15.79 -6.05
C THR A 77 4.69 -14.76 -6.65
N MET A 78 4.25 -13.51 -6.78
CA MET A 78 5.03 -12.42 -7.36
C MET A 78 6.23 -11.99 -6.50
N LYS A 79 6.23 -12.27 -5.20
CA LYS A 79 7.35 -11.95 -4.30
C LYS A 79 8.68 -12.58 -4.75
N TYR A 80 8.63 -13.75 -5.36
CA TYR A 80 9.81 -14.44 -5.89
C TYR A 80 10.14 -14.06 -7.34
N ALA A 81 9.17 -13.50 -8.07
CA ALA A 81 9.32 -13.14 -9.46
C ALA A 81 9.79 -11.69 -9.67
N ALA A 82 9.47 -10.77 -8.74
CA ALA A 82 9.83 -9.36 -8.84
C ALA A 82 11.35 -9.15 -8.71
N ALA A 83 12.00 -8.77 -9.81
CA ALA A 83 13.46 -8.67 -9.89
C ALA A 83 13.94 -7.21 -9.74
N SER A 84 13.34 -6.25 -10.47
CA SER A 84 13.74 -4.85 -10.45
C SER A 84 13.25 -4.11 -9.20
N LYS A 85 13.90 -2.99 -8.87
CA LYS A 85 13.47 -2.11 -7.77
C LYS A 85 12.05 -1.60 -7.99
N ARG A 86 11.71 -1.30 -9.24
CA ARG A 86 10.40 -0.79 -9.62
C ARG A 86 9.31 -1.88 -9.49
N GLU A 87 9.59 -3.12 -9.89
CA GLU A 87 8.69 -4.25 -9.69
C GLU A 87 8.45 -4.54 -8.20
N LYS A 88 9.49 -4.45 -7.37
CA LYS A 88 9.36 -4.59 -5.92
C LYS A 88 8.49 -3.50 -5.32
N ARG A 89 8.67 -2.24 -5.74
CA ARG A 89 7.81 -1.14 -5.31
C ARG A 89 6.35 -1.33 -5.74
N LEU A 90 6.12 -1.84 -6.95
CA LEU A 90 4.76 -2.19 -7.40
C LEU A 90 4.15 -3.28 -6.52
N LEU A 91 4.92 -4.32 -6.20
CA LEU A 91 4.48 -5.41 -5.33
C LEU A 91 4.17 -4.93 -3.90
N GLU A 92 4.97 -4.02 -3.35
CA GLU A 92 4.68 -3.35 -2.07
C GLU A 92 3.34 -2.61 -2.13
N ALA A 93 3.08 -1.85 -3.21
CA ALA A 93 1.81 -1.15 -3.37
C ALA A 93 0.59 -2.09 -3.41
N TYR A 94 0.70 -3.27 -4.04
CA TYR A 94 -0.34 -4.30 -3.98
C TYR A 94 -0.47 -4.93 -2.59
N SER A 95 0.64 -5.08 -1.86
CA SER A 95 0.61 -5.57 -0.49
C SER A 95 -0.10 -4.61 0.44
N ASP A 96 0.14 -3.30 0.29
CA ASP A 96 -0.58 -2.24 1.02
C ASP A 96 -2.08 -2.25 0.69
N LEU A 97 -2.44 -2.43 -0.59
CA LEU A 97 -3.83 -2.57 -1.01
C LEU A 97 -4.50 -3.77 -0.33
N LEU A 98 -3.83 -4.92 -0.28
CA LEU A 98 -4.36 -6.10 0.41
C LEU A 98 -4.59 -5.85 1.91
N VAL A 99 -3.69 -5.11 2.57
CA VAL A 99 -3.88 -4.71 3.98
C VAL A 99 -5.13 -3.84 4.13
N ILE A 100 -5.35 -2.87 3.22
CA ILE A 100 -6.56 -2.03 3.24
C ILE A 100 -7.82 -2.89 3.05
N TYR A 101 -7.82 -3.83 2.11
CA TYR A 101 -8.96 -4.74 1.92
C TYR A 101 -9.25 -5.59 3.17
N ARG A 102 -8.22 -6.09 3.85
CA ARG A 102 -8.37 -6.84 5.11
C ARG A 102 -8.93 -5.99 6.23
N ASP A 103 -8.48 -4.75 6.36
CA ASP A 103 -9.03 -3.79 7.34
C ASP A 103 -10.53 -3.57 7.10
N GLY A 104 -10.92 -3.35 5.85
CA GLY A 104 -12.32 -3.17 5.47
C GLY A 104 -13.17 -4.40 5.70
N LEU A 105 -12.65 -5.61 5.39
CA LEU A 105 -13.32 -6.87 5.65
C LEU A 105 -13.53 -7.10 7.16
N LEU A 106 -12.52 -6.80 7.98
CA LEU A 106 -12.65 -6.92 9.43
C LEU A 106 -13.74 -5.99 9.97
N LEU A 107 -13.76 -4.72 9.55
CA LEU A 107 -14.82 -3.80 9.95
C LEU A 107 -16.20 -4.26 9.45
N TRP A 108 -16.28 -4.83 8.24
CA TRP A 108 -17.51 -5.37 7.70
C TRP A 108 -18.03 -6.56 8.52
N GLU A 109 -17.14 -7.49 8.89
CA GLU A 109 -17.47 -8.62 9.76
C GLU A 109 -18.06 -8.15 11.09
N TYR A 110 -17.42 -7.19 11.76
CA TYR A 110 -17.93 -6.62 13.01
C TYR A 110 -19.24 -5.88 12.85
N ARG A 111 -19.46 -5.20 11.70
CA ARG A 111 -20.72 -4.52 11.40
C ARG A 111 -21.88 -5.49 11.27
N ASP A 112 -21.67 -6.63 10.60
CA ASP A 112 -22.76 -7.56 10.25
C ASP A 112 -22.96 -8.64 11.32
N TYR A 113 -21.89 -9.09 12.00
CA TYR A 113 -21.97 -10.16 13.00
C TYR A 113 -22.49 -9.68 14.36
N PHE A 114 -21.95 -8.60 14.89
CA PHE A 114 -22.25 -8.18 16.28
C PHE A 114 -23.68 -7.68 16.51
N PRO A 115 -24.40 -7.06 15.57
CA PRO A 115 -25.80 -6.69 15.78
C PRO A 115 -26.72 -7.89 16.06
N HIS A 116 -26.34 -9.11 15.65
CA HIS A 116 -27.09 -10.33 16.00
C HIS A 116 -26.94 -10.71 17.48
N LEU A 117 -25.83 -10.33 18.11
CA LEU A 117 -25.54 -10.59 19.51
C LEU A 117 -26.01 -9.46 20.45
N ALA A 118 -26.02 -8.22 19.95
CA ALA A 118 -26.35 -7.02 20.71
C ALA A 118 -27.12 -6.03 19.81
N PRO A 119 -28.48 -6.02 19.88
CA PRO A 119 -29.32 -5.15 19.05
C PRO A 119 -29.00 -3.65 19.15
N GLU A 120 -28.46 -3.19 20.28
CA GLU A 120 -27.99 -1.82 20.50
C GLU A 120 -26.81 -1.43 19.62
N LEU A 121 -26.14 -2.41 18.99
CA LEU A 121 -25.05 -2.19 18.01
C LEU A 121 -25.56 -2.00 16.58
N LYS A 122 -26.88 -2.04 16.36
CA LYS A 122 -27.44 -1.85 15.01
C LYS A 122 -26.95 -0.52 14.39
N GLY A 123 -26.33 -0.60 13.21
CA GLY A 123 -25.77 0.57 12.52
C GLY A 123 -24.40 1.02 13.06
N ARG A 124 -23.75 0.20 13.87
CA ARG A 124 -22.46 0.49 14.50
C ARG A 124 -21.50 -0.70 14.37
N ILE A 125 -20.21 -0.40 14.50
CA ILE A 125 -19.15 -1.40 14.53
C ILE A 125 -18.57 -1.41 15.95
N TYR A 126 -18.58 -2.57 16.60
CA TYR A 126 -17.96 -2.75 17.91
C TYR A 126 -16.44 -2.61 17.80
N VAL A 127 -15.83 -1.87 18.74
CA VAL A 127 -14.38 -1.70 18.82
C VAL A 127 -13.82 -2.79 19.72
N ALA A 128 -13.36 -3.87 19.09
CA ALA A 128 -12.58 -4.92 19.72
C ALA A 128 -11.07 -4.62 19.61
N GLN A 129 -10.25 -5.43 20.26
CA GLN A 129 -8.81 -5.23 20.31
C GLN A 129 -8.14 -5.23 18.92
N ASP A 130 -8.63 -6.04 17.99
CA ASP A 130 -8.14 -6.13 16.61
C ASP A 130 -8.62 -4.98 15.71
N VAL A 131 -9.66 -4.24 16.10
CA VAL A 131 -10.14 -3.03 15.44
C VAL A 131 -9.33 -1.78 15.84
N GLU A 132 -8.70 -1.79 17.03
CA GLU A 132 -7.93 -0.63 17.53
C GLU A 132 -6.84 -0.12 16.55
N PRO A 133 -6.02 -0.97 15.91
CA PRO A 133 -5.02 -0.50 14.94
C PRO A 133 -5.67 0.22 13.75
N ILE A 134 -6.85 -0.23 13.32
CA ILE A 134 -7.60 0.36 12.20
C ILE A 134 -8.08 1.77 12.57
N ILE A 135 -8.56 1.97 13.81
CA ILE A 135 -8.95 3.29 14.31
C ILE A 135 -7.79 4.28 14.20
N GLY A 136 -6.62 3.90 14.68
CA GLY A 136 -5.42 4.72 14.61
C GLY A 136 -4.98 5.02 13.18
N LYS A 137 -4.99 4.02 12.31
CA LYS A 137 -4.59 4.09 10.90
C LYS A 137 -5.46 5.05 10.09
N TYR A 138 -6.78 4.96 10.23
CA TYR A 138 -7.73 5.77 9.46
C TYR A 138 -8.25 6.98 10.25
N ARG A 139 -7.76 7.20 11.48
CA ARG A 139 -8.13 8.32 12.36
C ARG A 139 -9.64 8.40 12.61
N PHE A 140 -10.26 7.26 12.84
CA PHE A 140 -11.69 7.21 13.13
C PHE A 140 -12.01 7.78 14.51
N SER A 141 -13.11 8.55 14.58
CA SER A 141 -13.70 8.94 15.84
C SER A 141 -14.53 7.80 16.43
N THR A 142 -14.38 7.53 17.71
CA THR A 142 -15.16 6.51 18.43
C THR A 142 -16.16 7.14 19.38
N GLU A 143 -17.28 6.47 19.61
CA GLU A 143 -18.25 6.81 20.65
C GLU A 143 -18.15 5.81 21.79
N SER A 144 -18.20 6.33 23.03
CA SER A 144 -18.17 5.53 24.24
C SER A 144 -19.58 5.25 24.75
N HIS A 145 -19.81 4.03 25.17
CA HIS A 145 -21.09 3.53 25.68
C HIS A 145 -20.90 2.84 27.02
N VAL A 146 -21.99 2.72 27.78
CA VAL A 146 -22.02 1.98 29.03
C VAL A 146 -23.16 0.95 28.95
N TYR A 147 -22.84 -0.30 29.13
CA TYR A 147 -23.84 -1.35 29.27
C TYR A 147 -24.47 -1.28 30.68
N LYS A 148 -25.69 -0.75 30.74
CA LYS A 148 -26.36 -0.41 32.01
C LYS A 148 -26.40 -1.55 33.03
N PRO A 149 -26.68 -2.83 32.65
CA PRO A 149 -26.78 -3.92 33.63
C PRO A 149 -25.50 -4.19 34.41
N THR A 150 -24.32 -4.01 33.78
CA THR A 150 -23.02 -4.34 34.38
C THR A 150 -22.12 -3.14 34.63
N GLY A 151 -22.46 -1.95 34.07
CA GLY A 151 -21.61 -0.78 34.06
C GLY A 151 -20.39 -0.88 33.13
N GLN A 152 -20.30 -1.95 32.34
CA GLN A 152 -19.17 -2.17 31.43
C GLN A 152 -19.13 -1.08 30.32
N LYS A 153 -17.96 -0.46 30.16
CA LYS A 153 -17.71 0.51 29.10
C LYS A 153 -17.27 -0.20 27.82
N TRP A 154 -17.78 0.25 26.71
CA TRP A 154 -17.39 -0.21 25.38
C TRP A 154 -17.39 0.94 24.38
N ARG A 155 -16.78 0.76 23.20
CA ARG A 155 -16.69 1.77 22.16
C ARG A 155 -17.20 1.25 20.83
N SER A 156 -17.66 2.16 19.98
CA SER A 156 -18.12 1.84 18.64
C SER A 156 -17.67 2.87 17.61
N LEU A 157 -17.69 2.43 16.35
CA LEU A 157 -17.59 3.26 15.15
C LEU A 157 -18.94 3.31 14.43
N PRO A 158 -19.24 4.39 13.66
CA PRO A 158 -20.33 4.37 12.70
C PRO A 158 -20.15 3.25 11.66
N ALA A 159 -21.24 2.62 11.23
CA ALA A 159 -21.21 1.56 10.21
C ALA A 159 -20.59 2.03 8.88
N ASP A 160 -20.71 3.33 8.57
CA ASP A 160 -20.13 3.95 7.38
C ASP A 160 -18.59 3.98 7.36
N SER A 161 -17.94 3.70 8.48
CA SER A 161 -16.47 3.65 8.56
C SER A 161 -15.87 2.64 7.56
N VAL A 162 -16.60 1.57 7.24
CA VAL A 162 -16.21 0.60 6.19
C VAL A 162 -16.02 1.29 4.83
N ARG A 163 -16.90 2.24 4.47
CA ARG A 163 -16.83 2.95 3.18
C ARG A 163 -15.57 3.83 3.07
N ILE A 164 -15.11 4.39 4.20
CA ILE A 164 -13.88 5.18 4.23
C ILE A 164 -12.68 4.29 3.91
N VAL A 165 -12.66 3.06 4.43
CA VAL A 165 -11.59 2.10 4.13
C VAL A 165 -11.62 1.71 2.65
N TRP A 166 -12.81 1.45 2.06
CA TRP A 166 -12.92 1.16 0.62
C TRP A 166 -12.44 2.31 -0.26
N LYS A 167 -12.71 3.56 0.13
CA LYS A 167 -12.18 4.73 -0.57
C LYS A 167 -10.65 4.78 -0.53
N ASN A 168 -10.02 4.45 0.59
CA ASN A 168 -8.56 4.34 0.66
C ASN A 168 -8.01 3.23 -0.25
N ALA A 169 -8.77 2.15 -0.47
CA ALA A 169 -8.39 1.12 -1.45
C ALA A 169 -8.42 1.67 -2.89
N ASP A 170 -9.41 2.49 -3.23
CA ASP A 170 -9.46 3.16 -4.53
C ASP A 170 -8.27 4.10 -4.72
N ASP A 171 -7.93 4.90 -3.72
CA ASP A 171 -6.76 5.79 -3.75
C ASP A 171 -5.46 4.99 -3.93
N GLN A 172 -5.34 3.83 -3.29
CA GLN A 172 -4.19 2.93 -3.45
C GLN A 172 -4.11 2.32 -4.86
N LEU A 173 -5.25 2.00 -5.50
CA LEU A 173 -5.28 1.56 -6.90
C LEU A 173 -4.79 2.64 -7.86
N VAL A 174 -5.07 3.92 -7.58
CA VAL A 174 -4.52 5.04 -8.36
C VAL A 174 -2.99 5.07 -8.24
N ILE A 175 -2.44 4.86 -7.04
CA ILE A 175 -0.98 4.77 -6.83
C ILE A 175 -0.38 3.63 -7.65
N ILE A 176 -1.00 2.44 -7.62
CA ILE A 176 -0.58 1.26 -8.40
C ILE A 176 -0.56 1.57 -9.89
N ASN A 177 -1.63 2.18 -10.41
CA ASN A 177 -1.71 2.57 -11.81
C ASN A 177 -0.62 3.56 -12.20
N ASN A 178 -0.31 4.53 -11.35
CA ASN A 178 0.77 5.49 -11.59
C ASN A 178 2.14 4.78 -11.65
N ILE A 179 2.44 3.88 -10.71
CA ILE A 179 3.70 3.11 -10.73
C ILE A 179 3.82 2.27 -12.01
N THR A 180 2.71 1.71 -12.51
CA THR A 180 2.69 0.82 -13.69
C THR A 180 2.86 1.59 -15.00
N ASN A 181 2.46 2.87 -15.07
CA ASN A 181 2.43 3.65 -16.32
C ASN A 181 3.63 4.59 -16.48
N TYR A 182 4.45 4.80 -15.47
CA TYR A 182 5.73 5.51 -15.54
C TYR A 182 6.90 4.53 -15.72
#